data_7b7dc39371ed000ff4b3f00ab20a9906
#
_entry.id   7b7dc39371ed000ff4b3f00ab20a9906
#
_cell.length_a   1.000
_cell.length_b   1.000
_cell.length_c   1.000
_cell.angle_alpha   90.00
_cell.angle_beta   90.00
_cell.angle_gamma   90.00
#
_symmetry.space_group_name_H-M   'P 1'
#
loop_
_entity.id
_entity.type
_entity.pdbx_description
1 polymer ?
#
loop_
_entity_poly.entity_id
_entity_poly.type
_entity_poly.pdbx_seq_one_letter_code
_entity_poly.pdbx_strand_id
1 'polypeptide(L)'
;QHIPIEDRSIDVVICNHLLEHVVNDRIAVAELYRILKPGGWGIMLVPEDRSRATTFEDDTITDAKERTRLFGQYDHRRVYGRDYDLRLAEAGFVVERIAVSDLLSPEERRRHAVGNDDLVVVHKPNM
;
A
#
# COMPACT_ATOMS: atom_id res chain seq x y z
N GLN A 1 13.34 -7.14 8.42
CA GLN A 1 12.32 -6.19 8.92
C GLN A 1 11.34 -6.93 9.83
N HIS A 2 11.40 -6.65 11.10
CA HIS A 2 10.51 -7.24 12.09
C HIS A 2 9.88 -6.12 12.93
N ILE A 3 8.56 -6.07 12.96
CA ILE A 3 7.85 -5.08 13.77
C ILE A 3 7.79 -5.61 15.21
N PRO A 4 8.31 -4.86 16.19
CA PRO A 4 8.37 -5.33 17.58
C PRO A 4 7.02 -5.23 18.29
N ILE A 5 6.01 -5.84 17.70
CA ILE A 5 4.64 -5.90 18.20
C ILE A 5 4.20 -7.35 18.14
N GLU A 6 3.47 -7.79 19.16
CA GLU A 6 2.99 -9.17 19.26
C GLU A 6 2.03 -9.55 18.13
N ASP A 7 2.00 -10.84 17.80
CA ASP A 7 1.04 -11.38 16.85
C ASP A 7 -0.39 -11.08 17.32
N ARG A 8 -1.27 -10.78 16.38
CA ARG A 8 -2.71 -10.67 16.62
C ARG A 8 -3.06 -9.72 17.78
N SER A 9 -2.39 -8.57 17.84
CA SER A 9 -2.55 -7.63 18.95
C SER A 9 -3.17 -6.28 18.54
N ILE A 10 -3.21 -6.00 17.25
CA ILE A 10 -3.63 -4.69 16.73
C ILE A 10 -4.96 -4.82 16.00
N ASP A 11 -5.88 -3.89 16.24
CA ASP A 11 -7.19 -3.87 15.59
C ASP A 11 -7.16 -3.25 14.21
N VAL A 12 -6.38 -2.18 14.05
CA VAL A 12 -6.34 -1.37 12.81
C VAL A 12 -4.91 -0.95 12.52
N VAL A 13 -4.49 -1.05 11.27
CA VAL A 13 -3.22 -0.48 10.81
C VAL A 13 -3.47 0.56 9.73
N ILE A 14 -2.65 1.60 9.71
CA ILE A 14 -2.64 2.58 8.63
C ILE A 14 -1.21 2.66 8.12
N CYS A 15 -1.04 2.31 6.86
CA CYS A 15 0.27 2.27 6.21
C CYS A 15 0.18 3.08 4.91
N ASN A 16 0.47 4.37 5.02
CA ASN A 16 0.36 5.28 3.88
C ASN A 16 1.76 5.68 3.40
N HIS A 17 2.02 5.48 2.11
CA HIS A 17 3.25 5.91 1.46
C HIS A 17 4.50 5.38 2.15
N LEU A 18 4.49 4.09 2.49
CA LEU A 18 5.62 3.41 3.14
C LEU A 18 6.20 2.30 2.27
N LEU A 19 5.34 1.46 1.67
CA LEU A 19 5.79 0.24 1.00
C LEU A 19 6.69 0.50 -0.20
N GLU A 20 6.53 1.63 -0.87
CA GLU A 20 7.40 2.02 -1.99
C GLU A 20 8.83 2.30 -1.57
N HIS A 21 9.08 2.52 -0.28
CA HIS A 21 10.40 2.83 0.28
C HIS A 21 11.12 1.62 0.85
N VAL A 22 10.40 0.56 1.24
CA VAL A 22 11.01 -0.57 1.95
C VAL A 22 11.76 -1.50 0.98
N VAL A 23 12.79 -2.17 1.48
CA VAL A 23 13.61 -3.07 0.66
C VAL A 23 12.79 -4.25 0.18
N ASN A 24 12.03 -4.90 1.07
CA ASN A 24 11.20 -6.05 0.73
C ASN A 24 9.77 -5.81 1.20
N ASP A 25 8.92 -5.42 0.27
CA ASP A 25 7.53 -5.09 0.57
C ASP A 25 6.71 -6.31 0.99
N ARG A 26 7.02 -7.49 0.46
CA ARG A 26 6.30 -8.72 0.84
C ARG A 26 6.53 -9.08 2.30
N ILE A 27 7.75 -8.90 2.80
CA ILE A 27 8.04 -9.10 4.22
C ILE A 27 7.30 -8.07 5.07
N ALA A 28 7.31 -6.80 4.64
CA ALA A 28 6.61 -5.74 5.35
C ALA A 28 5.10 -6.00 5.43
N VAL A 29 4.48 -6.39 4.31
CA VAL A 29 3.05 -6.71 4.27
C VAL A 29 2.74 -7.91 5.16
N ALA A 30 3.56 -8.95 5.13
CA ALA A 30 3.39 -10.12 5.97
C ALA A 30 3.45 -9.76 7.47
N GLU A 31 4.34 -8.84 7.84
CA GLU A 31 4.43 -8.37 9.23
C GLU A 31 3.19 -7.59 9.65
N LEU A 32 2.65 -6.75 8.78
CA LEU A 32 1.41 -6.03 9.06
C LEU A 32 0.24 -7.01 9.23
N TYR A 33 0.20 -8.06 8.42
CA TYR A 33 -0.79 -9.12 8.56
C TYR A 33 -0.64 -9.86 9.90
N ARG A 34 0.59 -10.17 10.29
CA ARG A 34 0.89 -10.90 11.52
C ARG A 34 0.37 -10.17 12.75
N ILE A 35 0.61 -8.86 12.84
CA ILE A 35 0.25 -8.08 14.04
C ILE A 35 -1.24 -7.78 14.14
N LEU A 36 -1.99 -7.85 13.05
CA LEU A 36 -3.44 -7.63 13.06
C LEU A 36 -4.16 -8.79 13.71
N LYS A 37 -5.16 -8.49 14.50
CA LYS A 37 -6.11 -9.50 15.01
C LYS A 37 -6.93 -10.07 13.87
N PRO A 38 -7.36 -11.33 13.95
CA PRO A 38 -8.40 -11.83 13.05
C PRO A 38 -9.62 -10.90 13.10
N GLY A 39 -10.14 -10.53 11.93
CA GLY A 39 -11.21 -9.53 11.84
C GLY A 39 -10.72 -8.09 11.83
N GLY A 40 -9.43 -7.87 12.05
CA GLY A 40 -8.83 -6.53 11.94
C GLY A 40 -8.74 -6.04 10.50
N TRP A 41 -8.49 -4.76 10.32
CA TRP A 41 -8.45 -4.14 9.01
C TRP A 41 -7.40 -3.04 8.95
N GLY A 42 -7.15 -2.55 7.76
CA GLY A 42 -6.18 -1.47 7.59
C GLY A 42 -6.37 -0.72 6.30
N ILE A 43 -5.67 0.40 6.20
CA ILE A 43 -5.59 1.21 4.99
C ILE A 43 -4.13 1.14 4.53
N MET A 44 -3.92 0.81 3.24
CA MET A 44 -2.60 0.55 2.66
C MET A 44 -2.44 1.36 1.37
N LEU A 45 -2.02 2.61 1.50
CA LEU A 45 -1.89 3.51 0.35
C LEU A 45 -0.45 3.59 -0.14
N VAL A 46 -0.29 3.53 -1.46
CA VAL A 46 0.98 3.74 -2.16
C VAL A 46 0.70 4.52 -3.45
N PRO A 47 1.69 5.22 -4.00
CA PRO A 47 1.57 5.75 -5.35
C PRO A 47 1.46 4.60 -6.35
N GLU A 48 0.47 4.63 -7.22
CA GLU A 48 0.23 3.60 -8.22
C GLU A 48 0.21 4.18 -9.61
N ASP A 49 0.79 3.44 -10.56
CA ASP A 49 0.63 3.71 -11.98
C ASP A 49 -0.30 2.64 -12.55
N ARG A 50 -1.58 2.96 -12.65
CA ARG A 50 -2.61 2.00 -13.10
C ARG A 50 -2.53 1.67 -14.59
N SER A 51 -1.69 2.39 -15.34
CA SER A 51 -1.40 2.03 -16.74
C SER A 51 -0.49 0.80 -16.83
N ARG A 52 0.20 0.46 -15.74
CA ARG A 52 1.06 -0.73 -15.67
C ARG A 52 0.29 -1.92 -15.15
N ALA A 53 0.42 -3.05 -15.82
CA ALA A 53 -0.16 -4.31 -15.34
C ALA A 53 0.61 -4.84 -14.14
N THR A 54 1.94 -4.67 -14.13
CA THR A 54 2.83 -5.19 -13.09
C THR A 54 3.64 -4.06 -12.48
N THR A 55 4.02 -4.26 -11.21
CA THR A 55 4.90 -3.34 -10.49
C THR A 55 6.28 -3.32 -11.13
N PHE A 56 6.82 -2.13 -11.32
CA PHE A 56 8.19 -1.96 -11.79
C PHE A 56 9.11 -1.74 -10.59
N GLU A 57 10.11 -2.60 -10.44
CA GLU A 57 11.13 -2.46 -9.41
C GLU A 57 12.46 -3.03 -9.92
N ASP A 58 13.56 -2.38 -9.51
CA ASP A 58 14.90 -2.80 -9.90
C ASP A 58 15.88 -2.37 -8.81
N ASP A 59 16.34 -3.32 -8.01
CA ASP A 59 17.25 -3.06 -6.89
C ASP A 59 18.66 -2.68 -7.34
N THR A 60 18.98 -2.84 -8.61
CA THR A 60 20.29 -2.41 -9.15
C THR A 60 20.36 -0.90 -9.34
N ILE A 61 19.22 -0.22 -9.34
CA ILE A 61 19.15 1.23 -9.50
C ILE A 61 19.34 1.88 -8.14
N THR A 62 20.53 2.44 -7.90
CA THR A 62 20.89 3.05 -6.63
C THR A 62 21.12 4.57 -6.73
N ASP A 63 21.26 5.09 -7.95
CA ASP A 63 21.48 6.52 -8.17
C ASP A 63 20.19 7.33 -7.90
N ALA A 64 20.30 8.40 -7.11
CA ALA A 64 19.16 9.22 -6.70
C ALA A 64 18.43 9.84 -7.90
N LYS A 65 19.17 10.31 -8.91
CA LYS A 65 18.57 10.90 -10.11
C LYS A 65 17.81 9.87 -10.94
N GLU A 66 18.37 8.65 -11.07
CA GLU A 66 17.71 7.57 -11.79
C GLU A 66 16.47 7.11 -11.06
N ARG A 67 16.51 7.00 -9.72
CA ARG A 67 15.32 6.67 -8.93
C ARG A 67 14.23 7.71 -9.10
N THR A 68 14.58 9.00 -9.09
CA THR A 68 13.61 10.07 -9.32
C THR A 68 12.98 9.96 -10.70
N ARG A 69 13.79 9.67 -11.71
CA ARG A 69 13.31 9.56 -13.10
C ARG A 69 12.39 8.34 -13.29
N LEU A 70 12.74 7.21 -12.68
CA LEU A 70 12.05 5.94 -12.91
C LEU A 70 10.92 5.68 -11.91
N PHE A 71 11.07 6.10 -10.66
CA PHE A 71 10.13 5.80 -9.57
C PHE A 71 9.39 7.02 -9.04
N GLY A 72 9.72 8.22 -9.50
CA GLY A 72 9.08 9.46 -9.07
C GLY A 72 9.79 10.21 -7.96
N GLN A 73 10.50 9.51 -7.06
CA GLN A 73 11.30 10.12 -6.00
C GLN A 73 12.59 9.34 -5.78
N TYR A 74 13.61 10.03 -5.25
CA TYR A 74 14.96 9.47 -5.08
C TYR A 74 14.99 8.27 -4.11
N ASP A 75 14.07 8.23 -3.17
CA ASP A 75 13.99 7.20 -2.13
C ASP A 75 12.93 6.14 -2.42
N HIS A 76 12.25 6.22 -3.55
CA HIS A 76 11.33 5.17 -3.99
C HIS A 76 12.11 4.03 -4.64
N ARG A 77 11.71 2.80 -4.36
CA ARG A 77 12.34 1.58 -4.88
C ARG A 77 11.52 0.89 -5.95
N ARG A 78 10.23 1.27 -6.08
CA ARG A 78 9.31 0.67 -7.02
C ARG A 78 8.19 1.60 -7.38
N VAL A 79 7.55 1.31 -8.51
CA VAL A 79 6.28 1.92 -8.90
C VAL A 79 5.25 0.80 -8.98
N TYR A 80 4.24 0.86 -8.15
CA TYR A 80 3.21 -0.16 -8.12
C TYR A 80 2.31 -0.07 -9.34
N GLY A 81 2.05 -1.23 -9.95
CA GLY A 81 1.07 -1.39 -11.00
C GLY A 81 -0.23 -1.98 -10.46
N ARG A 82 -1.08 -2.47 -11.36
CA ARG A 82 -2.37 -3.07 -10.98
C ARG A 82 -2.23 -4.34 -10.17
N ASP A 83 -1.04 -4.96 -10.13
CA ASP A 83 -0.75 -6.15 -9.34
C ASP A 83 -0.54 -5.85 -7.84
N TYR A 84 -0.66 -4.59 -7.43
CA TYR A 84 -0.53 -4.23 -6.02
C TYR A 84 -1.50 -5.03 -5.14
N ASP A 85 -2.75 -5.17 -5.58
CA ASP A 85 -3.76 -5.94 -4.85
C ASP A 85 -3.34 -7.39 -4.65
N LEU A 86 -2.71 -8.00 -5.65
CA LEU A 86 -2.21 -9.37 -5.55
C LEU A 86 -1.09 -9.49 -4.51
N ARG A 87 -0.22 -8.49 -4.42
CA ARG A 87 0.85 -8.47 -3.40
C ARG A 87 0.29 -8.44 -1.99
N LEU A 88 -0.79 -7.70 -1.77
CA LEU A 88 -1.48 -7.67 -0.48
C LEU A 88 -2.20 -9.00 -0.21
N ALA A 89 -2.85 -9.55 -1.23
CA ALA A 89 -3.57 -10.82 -1.11
C ALA A 89 -2.63 -12.00 -0.82
N GLU A 90 -1.41 -11.97 -1.32
CA GLU A 90 -0.40 -13.01 -1.06
C GLU A 90 -0.12 -13.19 0.44
N ALA A 91 -0.24 -12.14 1.24
CA ALA A 91 -0.04 -12.21 2.68
C ALA A 91 -1.25 -12.79 3.41
N GLY A 92 -2.39 -12.92 2.75
CA GLY A 92 -3.64 -13.43 3.31
C GLY A 92 -4.75 -12.39 3.43
N PHE A 93 -4.48 -11.14 3.08
CA PHE A 93 -5.50 -10.09 3.15
C PHE A 93 -6.59 -10.27 2.10
N VAL A 94 -7.81 -9.89 2.48
CA VAL A 94 -8.88 -9.59 1.52
C VAL A 94 -8.79 -8.10 1.21
N VAL A 95 -8.69 -7.76 -0.06
CA VAL A 95 -8.46 -6.38 -0.52
C VAL A 95 -9.77 -5.78 -1.03
N GLU A 96 -10.08 -4.58 -0.57
CA GLU A 96 -11.25 -3.83 -1.01
C GLU A 96 -10.77 -2.46 -1.50
N ARG A 97 -11.21 -2.07 -2.69
CA ARG A 97 -10.96 -0.73 -3.21
C ARG A 97 -12.23 0.10 -3.11
N ILE A 98 -12.11 1.27 -2.48
CA ILE A 98 -13.22 2.19 -2.32
C ILE A 98 -12.90 3.44 -3.12
N ALA A 99 -13.72 3.75 -4.12
CA ALA A 99 -13.54 4.96 -4.90
C ALA A 99 -13.87 6.18 -4.04
N VAL A 100 -13.00 7.18 -4.06
CA VAL A 100 -13.23 8.42 -3.30
C VAL A 100 -14.53 9.09 -3.74
N SER A 101 -14.90 8.95 -5.01
CA SER A 101 -16.17 9.48 -5.53
C SER A 101 -17.41 8.88 -4.85
N ASP A 102 -17.31 7.69 -4.25
CA ASP A 102 -18.39 7.06 -3.51
C ASP A 102 -18.48 7.55 -2.06
N LEU A 103 -17.44 8.19 -1.57
CA LEU A 103 -17.36 8.70 -0.20
C LEU A 103 -17.59 10.21 -0.11
N LEU A 104 -17.10 10.94 -1.09
CA LEU A 104 -17.13 12.40 -1.10
C LEU A 104 -17.69 12.91 -2.43
N SER A 105 -18.52 13.95 -2.36
CA SER A 105 -18.97 14.66 -3.55
C SER A 105 -17.78 15.39 -4.21
N PRO A 106 -17.92 15.80 -5.50
CA PRO A 106 -16.87 16.62 -6.14
C PRO A 106 -16.56 17.90 -5.36
N GLU A 107 -17.57 18.53 -4.74
CA GLU A 107 -17.38 19.72 -3.94
C GLU A 107 -16.59 19.43 -2.66
N GLU A 108 -16.91 18.35 -1.96
CA GLU A 108 -16.20 17.94 -0.76
C GLU A 108 -14.75 17.61 -1.06
N ARG A 109 -14.49 16.94 -2.20
CA ARG A 109 -13.12 16.62 -2.62
C ARG A 109 -12.30 17.89 -2.87
N ARG A 110 -12.90 18.91 -3.51
CA ARG A 110 -12.23 20.18 -3.73
C ARG A 110 -11.98 20.92 -2.42
N ARG A 111 -12.98 20.94 -1.52
CA ARG A 111 -12.90 21.61 -0.22
C ARG A 111 -11.77 21.05 0.65
N HIS A 112 -11.58 19.75 0.64
CA HIS A 112 -10.59 19.06 1.46
C HIS A 112 -9.32 18.69 0.71
N ALA A 113 -9.14 19.17 -0.51
CA ALA A 113 -7.98 18.89 -1.37
C ALA A 113 -7.73 17.38 -1.55
N VAL A 114 -8.79 16.59 -1.70
CA VAL A 114 -8.71 15.14 -1.89
C VAL A 114 -8.74 14.82 -3.38
N GLY A 115 -7.80 13.97 -3.84
CA GLY A 115 -7.73 13.52 -5.23
C GLY A 115 -8.78 12.47 -5.59
N ASN A 116 -8.57 11.83 -6.73
CA ASN A 116 -9.47 10.79 -7.26
C ASN A 116 -8.96 9.37 -7.00
N ASP A 117 -7.92 9.22 -6.18
CA ASP A 117 -7.34 7.91 -5.91
C ASP A 117 -8.28 7.05 -5.08
N ASP A 118 -8.25 5.74 -5.32
CA ASP A 118 -9.00 4.79 -4.51
C ASP A 118 -8.40 4.68 -3.12
N LEU A 119 -9.25 4.43 -2.13
CA LEU A 119 -8.79 3.91 -0.85
C LEU A 119 -8.59 2.41 -0.99
N VAL A 120 -7.43 1.92 -0.59
CA VAL A 120 -7.13 0.49 -0.56
C VAL A 120 -7.27 0.02 0.88
N VAL A 121 -8.33 -0.73 1.13
CA VAL A 121 -8.64 -1.27 2.46
C VAL A 121 -8.34 -2.75 2.46
N VAL A 122 -7.65 -3.22 3.49
CA VAL A 122 -7.34 -4.63 3.66
C VAL A 122 -8.03 -5.18 4.89
N HIS A 123 -8.48 -6.42 4.81
CA HIS A 123 -9.15 -7.11 5.91
C HIS A 123 -8.44 -8.41 6.21
N LYS A 124 -8.19 -8.68 7.49
CA LYS A 124 -7.70 -9.98 7.91
C LYS A 124 -8.89 -10.88 8.26
N PRO A 125 -9.06 -12.02 7.56
CA PRO A 125 -10.17 -12.92 7.84
C PRO A 125 -10.21 -13.38 9.30
N ASN A 126 -11.40 -13.79 9.75
CA ASN A 126 -11.64 -14.24 11.14
C ASN A 126 -11.17 -15.69 11.41
N MET A 127 -10.19 -16.18 10.68
CA MET A 127 -9.72 -17.55 10.85
C MET A 127 -8.35 -17.58 11.48
#